data_bb4f4d756ce4eae1872c22b3a37be21f
#
_entry.id   bb4f4d756ce4eae1872c22b3a37be21f
#
_cell.length_a   1.000
_cell.length_b   1.000
_cell.length_c   1.000
_cell.angle_alpha   90.00
_cell.angle_beta   90.00
_cell.angle_gamma   90.00
#
_symmetry.space_group_name_H-M   'P 1'
#
loop_
_entity.id
_entity.type
_entity.pdbx_description
1 polymer ?
#
loop_
_entity_poly.entity_id
_entity_poly.type
_entity_poly.pdbx_seq_one_letter_code
_entity_poly.pdbx_strand_id
1 'polypeptide(L)' 'MAKVYANLIRKGTINPKTGVAYTIDDVPAKLKDAVKAILDAE' A
#
# COMPACT_ATOMS: atom_id res chain seq x y z
N MET A 1 -1.61 -10.23 3.35
CA MET A 1 -0.94 -9.42 2.31
C MET A 1 -1.18 -7.91 2.47
N ALA A 2 -2.30 -7.51 3.08
CA ALA A 2 -2.56 -6.09 3.30
C ALA A 2 -1.46 -5.39 4.10
N LYS A 3 -0.93 -6.05 5.10
CA LYS A 3 0.13 -5.48 5.94
C LYS A 3 1.40 -5.21 5.15
N VAL A 4 1.71 -6.06 4.18
CA VAL A 4 2.87 -5.87 3.32
C VAL A 4 2.70 -4.60 2.48
N TYR A 5 1.53 -4.42 1.89
CA TYR A 5 1.24 -3.22 1.11
C TYR A 5 1.28 -1.96 1.98
N ALA A 6 0.72 -2.03 3.18
CA ALA A 6 0.75 -0.89 4.10
C ALA A 6 2.18 -0.49 4.42
N ASN A 7 3.05 -1.46 4.67
CA ASN A 7 4.46 -1.19 4.94
C ASN A 7 5.15 -0.56 3.74
N LEU A 8 4.88 -1.05 2.53
CA LEU A 8 5.46 -0.50 1.32
C LEU A 8 5.07 0.96 1.11
N ILE A 9 3.81 1.27 1.38
CA ILE A 9 3.29 2.64 1.25
C ILE A 9 3.94 3.54 2.30
N ARG A 10 4.00 3.09 3.54
CA ARG A 10 4.57 3.89 4.63
C ARG A 10 6.05 4.21 4.40
N LYS A 11 6.80 3.26 3.91
CA LYS A 11 8.23 3.42 3.67
C LYS A 11 8.53 4.24 2.43
N GLY A 12 7.54 4.47 1.58
CA GLY A 12 7.74 5.16 0.31
C GLY A 12 8.52 4.33 -0.68
N THR A 13 8.40 3.01 -0.61
CA THR A 13 9.09 2.10 -1.51
C THR A 13 8.62 2.32 -2.95
N ILE A 14 9.55 2.32 -3.89
CA ILE A 14 9.22 2.52 -5.29
C ILE A 14 8.63 1.25 -5.89
N ASN A 15 7.48 1.40 -6.55
CA ASN A 15 6.85 0.30 -7.26
C ASN A 15 7.55 0.13 -8.60
N PRO A 16 8.22 -1.02 -8.85
CA PRO A 16 8.95 -1.22 -10.10
C PRO A 16 8.07 -1.21 -11.34
N LYS A 17 6.77 -1.45 -11.17
CA LYS A 17 5.85 -1.42 -12.32
C LYS A 17 5.51 -0.01 -12.79
N THR A 18 5.47 0.93 -11.87
CA THR A 18 5.09 2.31 -12.18
C THR A 18 6.24 3.29 -12.10
N GLY A 19 7.32 2.91 -11.41
CA GLY A 19 8.48 3.79 -11.23
C GLY A 19 8.28 4.87 -10.19
N VAL A 20 7.16 4.86 -9.47
CA VAL A 20 6.88 5.81 -8.40
C VAL A 20 6.55 5.06 -7.11
N ALA A 21 6.51 5.78 -6.00
CA ALA A 21 6.22 5.16 -4.71
C ALA A 21 4.84 4.48 -4.72
N TYR A 22 4.75 3.39 -3.97
CA TYR A 22 3.46 2.69 -3.83
C TYR A 22 2.39 3.63 -3.28
N THR A 23 1.19 3.52 -3.85
CA THR A 23 0.03 4.27 -3.38
C THR A 23 -1.10 3.28 -3.11
N ILE A 24 -2.17 3.78 -2.48
CA ILE A 24 -3.33 2.93 -2.20
C ILE A 24 -3.94 2.40 -3.51
N ASP A 25 -3.80 3.12 -4.61
CA ASP A 25 -4.31 2.70 -5.90
C ASP A 25 -3.54 1.51 -6.49
N ASP A 26 -2.31 1.30 -6.06
CA ASP A 26 -1.50 0.16 -6.49
C ASP A 26 -1.94 -1.14 -5.80
N VAL A 27 -2.78 -1.03 -4.78
CA VAL A 27 -3.26 -2.19 -4.02
C VAL A 27 -4.49 -2.78 -4.70
N PRO A 28 -4.57 -4.13 -4.83
CA PRO A 28 -5.79 -4.75 -5.36
C PRO A 28 -7.03 -4.30 -4.60
N ALA A 29 -8.14 -4.14 -5.32
CA ALA A 29 -9.38 -3.63 -4.72
C ALA A 29 -9.80 -4.41 -3.47
N LYS A 30 -9.55 -5.71 -3.46
CA LYS A 30 -9.89 -6.57 -2.32
C LYS A 30 -9.12 -6.22 -1.06
N LEU A 31 -7.95 -5.64 -1.21
CA LEU A 31 -7.07 -5.31 -0.09
C LEU A 31 -7.05 -3.83 0.25
N LYS A 32 -7.61 -2.99 -0.60
CA LYS A 32 -7.59 -1.54 -0.38
C LYS A 32 -8.14 -1.13 0.98
N ASP A 33 -9.31 -1.64 1.34
CA ASP A 33 -9.95 -1.28 2.61
C ASP A 33 -9.11 -1.75 3.79
N ALA A 34 -8.55 -2.96 3.70
CA ALA A 34 -7.71 -3.49 4.75
C ALA A 34 -6.43 -2.67 4.91
N VAL A 35 -5.81 -2.28 3.79
CA VAL A 35 -4.61 -1.45 3.81
C VAL A 35 -4.90 -0.08 4.40
N LYS A 36 -6.02 0.54 4.01
CA LYS A 36 -6.43 1.83 4.57
C LYS A 36 -6.63 1.73 6.08
N ALA A 37 -7.28 0.66 6.54
CA ALA A 37 -7.50 0.46 7.96
C ALA A 37 -6.19 0.33 8.74
N ILE A 38 -5.23 -0.39 8.17
CA ILE A 38 -3.91 -0.54 8.80
C ILE A 38 -3.19 0.80 8.86
N LEU A 39 -3.21 1.56 7.78
CA LEU A 39 -2.55 2.86 7.74
C LEU A 39 -3.21 3.85 8.70
N ASP A 40 -4.53 3.81 8.80
CA ASP A 40 -5.26 4.69 9.72
C ASP A 40 -4.97 4.34 11.19
N ALA A 41 -4.73 3.07 11.49
CA ALA A 41 -4.46 2.61 12.84
C ALA A 41 -3.04 2.99 13.31
N GLU A 42 -2.21 3.33 12.41
CA GLU A 42 -0.84 3.75 12.71
C GLU A 42 -0.71 5.27 12.73
#